data_9489f01c5bb025ae3ad8ab7578ad0373
#
_entry.id   9489f01c5bb025ae3ad8ab7578ad0373
#
_cell.length_a   1.000
_cell.length_b   1.000
_cell.length_c   1.000
_cell.angle_alpha   90.00
_cell.angle_beta   90.00
_cell.angle_gamma   90.00
#
_symmetry.space_group_name_H-M   'P 1'
#
loop_
_entity.id
_entity.type
_entity.pdbx_description
1 polymer ?
#
loop_
_entity_poly.entity_id
_entity_poly.type
_entity_poly.pdbx_seq_one_letter_code
_entity_poly.pdbx_strand_id
1 'polypeptide(L)'
;MNRNEITTLLNFVDKTRLLFNKKITNNTVDSEWRIFSYVIKNHLDNKIITTTSIIQSSGLPFATGLRRVNKLIKEKKLIQRVKTKSGKSFSIHPSSELIEEFTLYLLSIKNEIASNLGFGELNDSYYFGMSLSAGNIIPSPKVFINSSNRFKKISLLSNDNPTFKVINSNLDFFEYILDCKIEHIIENDLNKLLNLIIKNSEKKTKSKFDIVGFNLPWVGQLAKLNTLLPLDKYIDSSGFNLRDFHFSAIRSSSYNNKLFGVPIETIPDLLFYRKDIFEKYGLSPPKKFDELLAACEILKKSNEVESPISWPARKGQPLATSFILMMANFGKPYVNLRHIGQNTYDLDTQKIVIKTNFLSEAAFKAAKVLKSLIPYSPTDLSLQSNDECVEYYSKGKSAMVMNWSSRAHQFELNKNSPAFKNSGYLPRPAGVEPFQVSPIGGFSLGIPSNILDDKIPFVMKTIQSLVSPEIIKYYIEHGSLSSPVFSVANDPEVRTLSPIFNELDKMERDERFVEWARYPLPSYSKIIEQVGNELFEFLFLNKDLQTTLEQCQKSASRLLVWLI
;
A
#
# COMPACT_ATOMS: atom_id res chain seq x y z
N MET A 1 -14.44 1.52 -13.36
CA MET A 1 -15.80 0.97 -12.99
C MET A 1 -15.79 0.62 -11.52
N ASN A 2 -16.78 1.04 -10.75
CA ASN A 2 -16.88 0.65 -9.35
C ASN A 2 -17.51 -0.76 -9.18
N ARG A 3 -17.42 -1.32 -7.95
CA ARG A 3 -17.92 -2.66 -7.62
C ARG A 3 -19.40 -2.86 -7.99
N ASN A 4 -20.26 -1.87 -7.70
CA ASN A 4 -21.67 -1.96 -7.97
C ASN A 4 -21.96 -1.95 -9.48
N GLU A 5 -21.22 -1.16 -10.23
CA GLU A 5 -21.30 -1.09 -11.68
C GLU A 5 -20.88 -2.42 -12.33
N ILE A 6 -19.74 -3.00 -11.89
CA ILE A 6 -19.29 -4.32 -12.35
C ILE A 6 -20.35 -5.37 -12.03
N THR A 7 -20.87 -5.40 -10.81
CA THR A 7 -21.89 -6.36 -10.39
C THR A 7 -23.18 -6.22 -11.20
N THR A 8 -23.60 -4.98 -11.49
CA THR A 8 -24.80 -4.70 -12.28
C THR A 8 -24.66 -5.17 -13.73
N LEU A 9 -23.50 -4.87 -14.34
CA LEU A 9 -23.21 -5.33 -15.72
C LEU A 9 -23.08 -6.84 -15.81
N LEU A 10 -22.39 -7.48 -14.86
CA LEU A 10 -22.31 -8.94 -14.79
C LEU A 10 -23.71 -9.56 -14.70
N ASN A 11 -24.58 -9.02 -13.84
CA ASN A 11 -25.96 -9.52 -13.72
C ASN A 11 -26.77 -9.30 -15.00
N PHE A 12 -26.56 -8.20 -15.70
CA PHE A 12 -27.19 -7.94 -17.00
C PHE A 12 -26.73 -8.94 -18.04
N VAL A 13 -25.42 -9.15 -18.19
CA VAL A 13 -24.85 -10.10 -19.15
C VAL A 13 -25.28 -11.53 -18.84
N ASP A 14 -25.30 -11.92 -17.56
CA ASP A 14 -25.81 -13.26 -17.16
C ASP A 14 -27.27 -13.45 -17.58
N LYS A 15 -28.12 -12.46 -17.33
CA LYS A 15 -29.53 -12.54 -17.72
C LYS A 15 -29.73 -12.62 -19.23
N THR A 16 -28.99 -11.83 -20.02
CA THR A 16 -29.07 -11.85 -21.48
C THR A 16 -28.57 -13.19 -22.05
N ARG A 17 -27.48 -13.75 -21.52
CA ARG A 17 -26.98 -15.09 -21.90
C ARG A 17 -27.94 -16.21 -21.52
N LEU A 18 -28.55 -16.15 -20.34
CA LEU A 18 -29.57 -17.11 -19.92
C LEU A 18 -30.78 -17.09 -20.86
N LEU A 19 -31.22 -15.92 -21.27
CA LEU A 19 -32.35 -15.78 -22.22
C LEU A 19 -31.96 -16.33 -23.59
N PHE A 20 -30.77 -16.05 -24.10
CA PHE A 20 -30.26 -16.59 -25.36
C PHE A 20 -30.17 -18.12 -25.31
N ASN A 21 -29.54 -18.67 -24.27
CA ASN A 21 -29.39 -20.11 -24.13
C ASN A 21 -30.75 -20.84 -23.99
N LYS A 22 -31.71 -20.21 -23.29
CA LYS A 22 -33.06 -20.81 -23.12
C LYS A 22 -33.89 -20.79 -24.40
N LYS A 23 -33.71 -19.76 -25.24
CA LYS A 23 -34.57 -19.56 -26.44
C LYS A 23 -33.97 -20.08 -27.74
N ILE A 24 -32.63 -20.09 -27.83
CA ILE A 24 -31.95 -20.28 -29.14
C ILE A 24 -31.10 -21.55 -29.18
N THR A 25 -30.39 -21.91 -28.10
CA THR A 25 -29.33 -22.94 -28.16
C THR A 25 -29.66 -24.27 -27.48
N ASN A 26 -30.89 -24.51 -27.05
CA ASN A 26 -31.31 -25.76 -26.38
C ASN A 26 -30.26 -26.34 -25.39
N ASN A 27 -29.75 -25.50 -24.45
CA ASN A 27 -28.89 -25.88 -23.33
C ASN A 27 -27.40 -26.21 -23.62
N THR A 28 -26.73 -25.60 -24.55
CA THR A 28 -25.25 -25.64 -24.53
C THR A 28 -24.73 -24.81 -23.35
N VAL A 29 -24.13 -25.52 -22.39
CA VAL A 29 -23.62 -24.91 -21.16
C VAL A 29 -22.32 -24.19 -21.47
N ASP A 30 -22.32 -22.86 -21.47
CA ASP A 30 -21.08 -22.07 -21.48
C ASP A 30 -20.43 -22.15 -20.07
N SER A 31 -19.73 -23.26 -19.85
CA SER A 31 -19.14 -23.58 -18.56
C SER A 31 -18.03 -22.60 -18.15
N GLU A 32 -17.32 -22.05 -19.12
CA GLU A 32 -16.26 -21.04 -18.84
C GLU A 32 -16.85 -19.75 -18.33
N TRP A 33 -17.86 -19.24 -19.02
CA TRP A 33 -18.56 -18.06 -18.55
C TRP A 33 -19.12 -18.23 -17.14
N ARG A 34 -19.74 -19.39 -16.86
CA ARG A 34 -20.29 -19.69 -15.52
C ARG A 34 -19.20 -19.72 -14.45
N ILE A 35 -18.05 -20.29 -14.76
CA ILE A 35 -16.91 -20.30 -13.82
C ILE A 35 -16.42 -18.88 -13.57
N PHE A 36 -16.15 -18.12 -14.62
CA PHE A 36 -15.58 -16.78 -14.47
C PHE A 36 -16.56 -15.80 -13.81
N SER A 37 -17.81 -15.75 -14.25
CA SER A 37 -18.81 -14.86 -13.63
C SER A 37 -19.05 -15.24 -12.16
N TYR A 38 -19.08 -16.53 -11.81
CA TYR A 38 -19.18 -16.99 -10.44
C TYR A 38 -17.99 -16.54 -9.59
N VAL A 39 -16.77 -16.75 -10.09
CA VAL A 39 -15.55 -16.41 -9.37
C VAL A 39 -15.45 -14.90 -9.17
N ILE A 40 -15.70 -14.11 -10.20
CA ILE A 40 -15.63 -12.65 -10.11
C ILE A 40 -16.69 -12.09 -9.16
N LYS A 41 -17.96 -12.54 -9.27
CA LYS A 41 -19.04 -12.09 -8.37
C LYS A 41 -18.72 -12.38 -6.91
N ASN A 42 -18.30 -13.61 -6.60
CA ASN A 42 -17.99 -13.99 -5.23
C ASN A 42 -16.71 -13.30 -4.72
N HIS A 43 -15.74 -13.03 -5.60
CA HIS A 43 -14.57 -12.25 -5.25
C HIS A 43 -14.96 -10.80 -4.88
N LEU A 44 -15.79 -10.16 -5.69
CA LEU A 44 -16.33 -8.82 -5.40
C LEU A 44 -17.15 -8.79 -4.10
N ASP A 45 -17.86 -9.89 -3.79
CA ASP A 45 -18.63 -10.02 -2.54
C ASP A 45 -17.77 -10.46 -1.35
N ASN A 46 -16.44 -10.59 -1.51
CA ASN A 46 -15.52 -11.10 -0.50
C ASN A 46 -15.93 -12.48 0.09
N LYS A 47 -16.59 -13.31 -0.72
CA LYS A 47 -16.98 -14.65 -0.33
C LYS A 47 -15.85 -15.64 -0.57
N ILE A 48 -15.75 -16.64 0.30
CA ILE A 48 -14.76 -17.72 0.13
C ILE A 48 -15.18 -18.59 -1.06
N ILE A 49 -14.28 -18.73 -2.03
CA ILE A 49 -14.46 -19.54 -3.23
C ILE A 49 -13.60 -20.78 -3.09
N THR A 50 -14.19 -21.95 -3.30
CA THR A 50 -13.50 -23.24 -3.25
C THR A 50 -13.59 -23.96 -4.59
N THR A 51 -12.69 -24.92 -4.84
CA THR A 51 -12.76 -25.77 -6.04
C THR A 51 -14.14 -26.39 -6.20
N THR A 52 -14.72 -26.91 -5.12
CA THR A 52 -16.05 -27.55 -5.15
C THR A 52 -17.15 -26.57 -5.54
N SER A 53 -17.14 -25.35 -4.97
CA SER A 53 -18.16 -24.34 -5.28
C SER A 53 -18.08 -23.86 -6.74
N ILE A 54 -16.87 -23.77 -7.32
CA ILE A 54 -16.68 -23.46 -8.74
C ILE A 54 -17.22 -24.58 -9.63
N ILE A 55 -16.93 -25.84 -9.29
CA ILE A 55 -17.42 -27.00 -10.06
C ILE A 55 -18.96 -27.01 -10.05
N GLN A 56 -19.57 -26.81 -8.89
CA GLN A 56 -21.04 -26.74 -8.79
C GLN A 56 -21.64 -25.61 -9.63
N SER A 57 -21.00 -24.44 -9.66
CA SER A 57 -21.48 -23.31 -10.45
C SER A 57 -21.32 -23.52 -11.96
N SER A 58 -20.37 -24.33 -12.39
CA SER A 58 -20.04 -24.57 -13.81
C SER A 58 -21.12 -25.35 -14.55
N GLY A 59 -21.96 -26.13 -13.83
CA GLY A 59 -22.91 -27.05 -14.42
C GLY A 59 -22.28 -28.29 -15.07
N LEU A 60 -20.98 -28.53 -14.86
CA LEU A 60 -20.25 -29.69 -15.37
C LEU A 60 -20.27 -30.87 -14.38
N PRO A 61 -20.17 -32.12 -14.87
CA PRO A 61 -19.87 -33.26 -14.01
C PRO A 61 -18.58 -33.04 -13.22
N PHE A 62 -18.52 -33.52 -11.96
CA PHE A 62 -17.43 -33.20 -11.04
C PHE A 62 -16.02 -33.44 -11.62
N ALA A 63 -15.78 -34.59 -12.25
CA ALA A 63 -14.47 -34.92 -12.83
C ALA A 63 -14.07 -33.96 -13.98
N THR A 64 -15.03 -33.56 -14.81
CA THR A 64 -14.81 -32.61 -15.91
C THR A 64 -14.58 -31.20 -15.38
N GLY A 65 -15.40 -30.80 -14.41
CA GLY A 65 -15.25 -29.50 -13.73
C GLY A 65 -13.90 -29.38 -13.02
N LEU A 66 -13.45 -30.43 -12.33
CA LEU A 66 -12.15 -30.45 -11.66
C LEU A 66 -10.98 -30.29 -12.66
N ARG A 67 -11.03 -31.02 -13.80
CA ARG A 67 -10.03 -30.85 -14.86
C ARG A 67 -10.01 -29.43 -15.40
N ARG A 68 -11.19 -28.82 -15.58
CA ARG A 68 -11.29 -27.44 -16.08
C ARG A 68 -10.72 -26.43 -15.09
N VAL A 69 -11.07 -26.52 -13.81
CA VAL A 69 -10.52 -25.66 -12.76
C VAL A 69 -9.00 -25.78 -12.67
N ASN A 70 -8.48 -27.02 -12.67
CA ASN A 70 -7.03 -27.25 -12.65
C ASN A 70 -6.33 -26.68 -13.89
N LYS A 71 -6.97 -26.76 -15.06
CA LYS A 71 -6.46 -26.13 -16.30
C LYS A 71 -6.39 -24.62 -16.14
N LEU A 72 -7.44 -23.96 -15.62
CA LEU A 72 -7.47 -22.52 -15.40
C LEU A 72 -6.45 -22.04 -14.36
N ILE A 73 -6.16 -22.87 -13.35
CA ILE A 73 -5.07 -22.61 -12.39
C ILE A 73 -3.72 -22.70 -13.08
N LYS A 74 -3.50 -23.73 -13.92
CA LYS A 74 -2.26 -23.89 -14.70
C LYS A 74 -2.05 -22.74 -15.69
N GLU A 75 -3.11 -22.24 -16.30
CA GLU A 75 -3.13 -21.08 -17.21
C GLU A 75 -3.04 -19.74 -16.47
N LYS A 76 -2.90 -19.76 -15.15
CA LYS A 76 -2.83 -18.56 -14.26
C LYS A 76 -4.05 -17.65 -14.34
N LYS A 77 -5.18 -18.10 -14.86
CA LYS A 77 -6.46 -17.36 -14.81
C LYS A 77 -7.09 -17.43 -13.42
N LEU A 78 -6.88 -18.52 -12.68
CA LEU A 78 -7.28 -18.69 -11.29
C LEU A 78 -6.04 -18.90 -10.41
N ILE A 79 -6.06 -18.35 -9.20
CA ILE A 79 -4.97 -18.45 -8.23
C ILE A 79 -5.46 -19.20 -7.02
N GLN A 80 -4.71 -20.23 -6.62
CA GLN A 80 -4.94 -20.98 -5.40
C GLN A 80 -4.15 -20.35 -4.25
N ARG A 81 -4.83 -19.87 -3.22
CA ARG A 81 -4.21 -19.25 -2.04
C ARG A 81 -4.45 -20.13 -0.80
N VAL A 82 -4.08 -19.64 0.34
CA VAL A 82 -4.08 -20.24 1.68
C VAL A 82 -5.22 -21.25 1.93
N LYS A 83 -4.95 -22.30 2.69
CA LYS A 83 -5.97 -23.26 3.17
C LYS A 83 -7.07 -22.53 3.93
N THR A 84 -8.32 -22.92 3.71
CA THR A 84 -9.46 -22.40 4.49
C THR A 84 -9.27 -22.66 5.99
N LYS A 85 -9.97 -21.90 6.84
CA LYS A 85 -9.90 -22.07 8.31
C LYS A 85 -10.12 -23.52 8.79
N SER A 86 -10.87 -24.32 8.01
CA SER A 86 -11.08 -25.75 8.29
C SER A 86 -9.88 -26.65 7.92
N GLY A 87 -8.85 -26.09 7.26
CA GLY A 87 -7.66 -26.84 6.82
C GLY A 87 -7.89 -27.86 5.70
N LYS A 88 -9.13 -28.02 5.23
CA LYS A 88 -9.52 -29.08 4.27
C LYS A 88 -9.51 -28.64 2.80
N SER A 89 -9.58 -27.36 2.51
CA SER A 89 -9.60 -26.86 1.13
C SER A 89 -8.81 -25.55 0.98
N PHE A 90 -8.39 -25.27 -0.24
CA PHE A 90 -7.74 -24.00 -0.59
C PHE A 90 -8.80 -22.99 -1.05
N SER A 91 -8.56 -21.71 -0.79
CA SER A 91 -9.33 -20.64 -1.40
C SER A 91 -8.85 -20.40 -2.83
N ILE A 92 -9.78 -20.23 -3.76
CA ILE A 92 -9.52 -19.90 -5.16
C ILE A 92 -9.87 -18.43 -5.38
N HIS A 93 -9.04 -17.72 -6.13
CA HIS A 93 -9.22 -16.32 -6.46
C HIS A 93 -9.06 -16.12 -7.98
N PRO A 94 -9.72 -15.13 -8.59
CA PRO A 94 -9.39 -14.74 -9.95
C PRO A 94 -8.00 -14.12 -9.97
N SER A 95 -7.27 -14.29 -11.07
CA SER A 95 -6.04 -13.53 -11.31
C SER A 95 -6.38 -12.07 -11.59
N SER A 96 -5.43 -11.16 -11.40
CA SER A 96 -5.60 -9.76 -11.78
C SER A 96 -5.81 -9.61 -13.28
N GLU A 97 -5.12 -10.41 -14.08
CA GLU A 97 -5.30 -10.47 -15.52
C GLU A 97 -6.75 -10.85 -15.89
N LEU A 98 -7.32 -11.86 -15.23
CA LEU A 98 -8.72 -12.24 -15.46
C LEU A 98 -9.70 -11.13 -15.05
N ILE A 99 -9.44 -10.45 -13.93
CA ILE A 99 -10.27 -9.33 -13.48
C ILE A 99 -10.21 -8.19 -14.50
N GLU A 100 -9.01 -7.86 -14.97
CA GLU A 100 -8.79 -6.82 -15.98
C GLU A 100 -9.50 -7.14 -17.30
N GLU A 101 -9.30 -8.34 -17.87
CA GLU A 101 -9.96 -8.81 -19.08
C GLU A 101 -11.48 -8.73 -18.96
N PHE A 102 -12.03 -9.19 -17.84
CA PHE A 102 -13.46 -9.13 -17.59
C PHE A 102 -13.99 -7.70 -17.46
N THR A 103 -13.22 -6.82 -16.83
CA THR A 103 -13.63 -5.43 -16.66
C THR A 103 -13.57 -4.67 -17.97
N LEU A 104 -12.54 -4.91 -18.80
CA LEU A 104 -12.46 -4.35 -20.16
C LEU A 104 -13.60 -4.87 -21.04
N TYR A 105 -13.96 -6.15 -20.94
CA TYR A 105 -15.10 -6.71 -21.62
C TYR A 105 -16.41 -6.05 -21.20
N LEU A 106 -16.64 -5.87 -19.90
CA LEU A 106 -17.85 -5.20 -19.39
C LEU A 106 -17.89 -3.72 -19.76
N LEU A 107 -16.73 -3.05 -19.78
CA LEU A 107 -16.61 -1.66 -20.24
C LEU A 107 -16.97 -1.56 -21.74
N SER A 108 -16.53 -2.51 -22.55
CA SER A 108 -16.92 -2.56 -23.96
C SER A 108 -18.44 -2.73 -24.13
N ILE A 109 -19.07 -3.61 -23.35
CA ILE A 109 -20.55 -3.76 -23.34
C ILE A 109 -21.23 -2.46 -22.93
N LYS A 110 -20.73 -1.79 -21.88
CA LYS A 110 -21.24 -0.51 -21.42
C LYS A 110 -21.21 0.53 -22.54
N ASN A 111 -20.08 0.65 -23.23
CA ASN A 111 -19.90 1.58 -24.33
C ASN A 111 -20.82 1.24 -25.52
N GLU A 112 -20.96 -0.05 -25.86
CA GLU A 112 -21.88 -0.50 -26.92
C GLU A 112 -23.35 -0.19 -26.58
N ILE A 113 -23.74 -0.39 -25.33
CA ILE A 113 -25.11 -0.01 -24.87
C ILE A 113 -25.29 1.50 -24.98
N ALA A 114 -24.31 2.29 -24.54
CA ALA A 114 -24.37 3.74 -24.59
C ALA A 114 -24.49 4.27 -26.02
N SER A 115 -23.61 3.79 -26.93
CA SER A 115 -23.58 4.26 -28.31
C SER A 115 -24.76 3.79 -29.16
N ASN A 116 -25.23 2.55 -28.96
CA ASN A 116 -26.28 1.98 -29.81
C ASN A 116 -27.71 2.24 -29.29
N LEU A 117 -27.86 2.52 -28.01
CA LEU A 117 -29.17 2.83 -27.41
C LEU A 117 -29.42 4.33 -27.18
N GLY A 118 -28.54 5.20 -27.68
CA GLY A 118 -28.71 6.65 -27.62
C GLY A 118 -28.51 7.29 -26.26
N PHE A 119 -27.90 6.56 -25.30
CA PHE A 119 -27.63 7.08 -23.94
C PHE A 119 -26.36 7.93 -23.84
N GLY A 120 -25.61 8.08 -24.92
CA GLY A 120 -24.28 8.74 -24.92
C GLY A 120 -24.24 10.13 -25.55
N GLU A 121 -25.26 10.59 -26.26
CA GLU A 121 -25.14 11.81 -27.05
C GLU A 121 -25.62 13.10 -26.35
N LEU A 122 -26.35 13.04 -25.26
CA LEU A 122 -27.00 14.22 -24.67
C LEU A 122 -26.39 14.76 -23.39
N ASN A 123 -25.59 14.00 -22.69
CA ASN A 123 -24.74 14.44 -21.58
C ASN A 123 -23.66 13.37 -21.40
N ASP A 124 -22.41 13.76 -21.26
CA ASP A 124 -21.26 12.89 -20.99
C ASP A 124 -21.37 12.01 -19.73
N SER A 125 -22.56 11.88 -19.19
CA SER A 125 -22.82 11.13 -17.96
C SER A 125 -24.15 10.38 -18.04
N TYR A 126 -24.11 9.07 -17.98
CA TYR A 126 -25.25 8.24 -17.63
C TYR A 126 -24.97 7.44 -16.36
N TYR A 127 -26.03 7.15 -15.63
CA TYR A 127 -25.93 6.51 -14.32
C TYR A 127 -26.01 5.00 -14.45
N PHE A 128 -24.95 4.29 -14.10
CA PHE A 128 -24.91 2.85 -14.15
C PHE A 128 -24.37 2.28 -12.83
N GLY A 129 -25.18 1.51 -12.11
CA GLY A 129 -24.77 0.86 -10.86
C GLY A 129 -24.34 1.83 -9.76
N MET A 130 -24.90 3.04 -9.71
CA MET A 130 -24.57 4.10 -8.75
C MET A 130 -23.23 4.83 -9.02
N SER A 131 -22.61 4.67 -10.17
CA SER A 131 -21.51 5.52 -10.62
C SER A 131 -21.90 6.38 -11.81
N LEU A 132 -21.35 7.59 -11.88
CA LEU A 132 -21.43 8.41 -13.08
C LEU A 132 -20.36 7.92 -14.07
N SER A 133 -20.72 7.75 -15.34
CA SER A 133 -19.80 7.24 -16.35
C SER A 133 -19.07 8.33 -17.13
N ALA A 134 -19.03 9.54 -16.63
CA ALA A 134 -18.15 10.56 -17.16
C ALA A 134 -16.87 10.58 -16.31
N GLY A 135 -15.72 10.34 -16.87
CA GLY A 135 -14.34 10.37 -16.37
C GLY A 135 -13.99 10.89 -14.96
N ASN A 136 -14.94 11.39 -14.21
CA ASN A 136 -14.80 11.82 -12.83
C ASN A 136 -15.72 10.97 -11.95
N ILE A 137 -15.12 10.14 -11.10
CA ILE A 137 -15.87 9.43 -10.07
C ILE A 137 -16.26 10.44 -9.00
N ILE A 138 -17.50 10.91 -9.06
CA ILE A 138 -18.11 11.59 -7.93
C ILE A 138 -18.80 10.49 -7.13
N PRO A 139 -18.38 10.21 -5.88
CA PRO A 139 -19.09 9.26 -5.03
C PRO A 139 -20.54 9.69 -4.92
N SER A 140 -21.47 8.71 -4.96
CA SER A 140 -22.89 9.05 -4.79
C SER A 140 -23.10 9.74 -3.44
N PRO A 141 -23.69 10.95 -3.40
CA PRO A 141 -23.93 11.67 -2.15
C PRO A 141 -24.73 10.86 -1.13
N LYS A 142 -25.57 9.94 -1.59
CA LYS A 142 -26.41 9.07 -0.74
C LYS A 142 -25.63 8.05 0.09
N VAL A 143 -24.39 7.72 -0.28
CA VAL A 143 -23.57 6.75 0.47
C VAL A 143 -23.08 7.36 1.79
N PHE A 144 -22.94 8.67 1.84
CA PHE A 144 -22.28 9.37 2.94
C PHE A 144 -23.24 10.20 3.82
N ILE A 145 -24.42 10.57 3.31
CA ILE A 145 -25.36 11.44 4.04
C ILE A 145 -26.11 10.63 5.09
N ASN A 146 -25.82 10.87 6.34
CA ASN A 146 -26.68 10.53 7.48
C ASN A 146 -27.34 11.80 8.00
N SER A 147 -28.60 11.98 7.70
CA SER A 147 -29.42 13.15 8.07
C SER A 147 -29.64 13.37 9.58
N SER A 148 -29.13 12.49 10.45
CA SER A 148 -29.32 12.56 11.90
C SER A 148 -28.06 12.89 12.70
N ASN A 149 -27.04 13.47 12.07
CA ASN A 149 -25.75 13.66 12.74
C ASN A 149 -25.76 14.88 13.67
N ARG A 150 -25.60 14.63 14.97
CA ARG A 150 -25.49 15.67 16.03
C ARG A 150 -24.22 16.50 15.88
N PHE A 151 -23.15 15.91 15.35
CA PHE A 151 -21.84 16.55 15.22
C PHE A 151 -21.66 17.13 13.83
N LYS A 152 -21.28 18.40 13.77
CA LYS A 152 -21.13 19.17 12.51
C LYS A 152 -19.69 19.55 12.21
N LYS A 153 -18.73 19.03 13.00
CA LYS A 153 -17.30 19.33 12.83
C LYS A 153 -16.44 18.13 13.18
N ILE A 154 -15.44 17.86 12.34
CA ILE A 154 -14.34 16.92 12.55
C ILE A 154 -13.02 17.70 12.57
N SER A 155 -12.15 17.38 13.54
CA SER A 155 -10.77 17.87 13.59
C SER A 155 -9.80 16.73 13.26
N LEU A 156 -9.06 16.89 12.16
CA LEU A 156 -8.06 15.95 11.64
C LEU A 156 -6.66 16.53 11.82
N LEU A 157 -5.77 15.79 12.49
CA LEU A 157 -4.34 16.10 12.55
C LEU A 157 -3.57 15.12 11.68
N SER A 158 -2.75 15.59 10.75
CA SER A 158 -1.89 14.75 9.91
C SER A 158 -0.63 15.51 9.42
N ASN A 159 0.18 14.87 8.58
CA ASN A 159 1.17 15.53 7.74
C ASN A 159 0.60 15.82 6.34
N ASP A 160 1.43 16.37 5.44
CA ASP A 160 1.08 16.69 4.05
C ASP A 160 1.53 15.60 3.04
N ASN A 161 1.51 14.33 3.44
CA ASN A 161 1.75 13.27 2.46
C ASN A 161 0.74 13.34 1.31
N PRO A 162 0.98 12.69 0.16
CA PRO A 162 0.10 12.82 -1.01
C PRO A 162 -1.38 12.63 -0.72
N THR A 163 -1.75 11.65 0.12
CA THR A 163 -3.16 11.36 0.46
C THR A 163 -3.81 12.47 1.29
N PHE A 164 -3.14 12.92 2.36
CA PHE A 164 -3.66 14.01 3.19
C PHE A 164 -3.64 15.35 2.47
N LYS A 165 -2.69 15.54 1.56
CA LYS A 165 -2.65 16.73 0.69
C LYS A 165 -3.88 16.80 -0.22
N VAL A 166 -4.35 15.67 -0.76
CA VAL A 166 -5.61 15.63 -1.53
C VAL A 166 -6.79 16.03 -0.66
N ILE A 167 -6.89 15.54 0.58
CA ILE A 167 -7.95 15.95 1.52
C ILE A 167 -7.90 17.46 1.73
N ASN A 168 -6.72 17.99 2.05
CA ASN A 168 -6.55 19.41 2.34
C ASN A 168 -6.84 20.32 1.15
N SER A 169 -6.47 19.89 -0.06
CA SER A 169 -6.69 20.66 -1.29
C SER A 169 -8.15 20.60 -1.78
N ASN A 170 -8.98 19.70 -1.27
CA ASN A 170 -10.35 19.47 -1.70
C ASN A 170 -11.34 19.47 -0.51
N LEU A 171 -11.11 20.32 0.49
CA LEU A 171 -11.92 20.34 1.73
C LEU A 171 -13.41 20.49 1.44
N ASP A 172 -13.82 21.38 0.54
CA ASP A 172 -15.24 21.60 0.19
C ASP A 172 -15.92 20.31 -0.30
N PHE A 173 -15.22 19.49 -1.08
CA PHE A 173 -15.70 18.19 -1.51
C PHE A 173 -15.89 17.22 -0.34
N PHE A 174 -14.87 17.11 0.54
CA PHE A 174 -14.94 16.23 1.71
C PHE A 174 -15.98 16.70 2.72
N GLU A 175 -16.11 17.99 2.96
CA GLU A 175 -17.15 18.56 3.81
C GLU A 175 -18.55 18.26 3.28
N TYR A 176 -18.73 18.34 1.96
CA TYR A 176 -19.99 18.01 1.30
C TYR A 176 -20.37 16.54 1.49
N ILE A 177 -19.44 15.60 1.21
CA ILE A 177 -19.74 14.16 1.29
C ILE A 177 -19.90 13.66 2.72
N LEU A 178 -19.24 14.30 3.69
CA LEU A 178 -19.29 13.94 5.11
C LEU A 178 -20.39 14.67 5.89
N ASP A 179 -21.08 15.62 5.26
CA ASP A 179 -22.06 16.53 5.90
C ASP A 179 -21.54 17.15 7.19
N CYS A 180 -20.26 17.54 7.21
CA CYS A 180 -19.64 18.20 8.35
C CYS A 180 -18.44 19.07 7.94
N LYS A 181 -18.11 20.08 8.75
CA LYS A 181 -16.92 20.89 8.57
C LYS A 181 -15.68 20.12 8.99
N ILE A 182 -14.59 20.28 8.23
CA ILE A 182 -13.30 19.65 8.50
C ILE A 182 -12.29 20.72 8.89
N GLU A 183 -11.79 20.61 10.12
CA GLU A 183 -10.61 21.35 10.55
C GLU A 183 -9.38 20.46 10.36
N HIS A 184 -8.64 20.67 9.28
CA HIS A 184 -7.46 19.90 8.97
C HIS A 184 -6.20 20.64 9.43
N ILE A 185 -5.52 20.08 10.43
CA ILE A 185 -4.26 20.61 10.98
C ILE A 185 -3.11 19.77 10.42
N ILE A 186 -2.14 20.43 9.80
CA ILE A 186 -1.00 19.80 9.16
C ILE A 186 0.28 20.13 9.92
N GLU A 187 1.05 19.08 10.26
CA GLU A 187 2.40 19.19 10.82
C GLU A 187 3.35 18.30 10.00
N ASN A 188 4.27 18.91 9.27
CA ASN A 188 5.15 18.20 8.34
C ASN A 188 6.39 17.60 9.00
N ASP A 189 6.81 18.13 10.12
CA ASP A 189 7.85 17.51 10.93
C ASP A 189 7.27 16.30 11.67
N LEU A 190 7.70 15.10 11.25
CA LEU A 190 7.19 13.84 11.80
C LEU A 190 7.43 13.71 13.32
N ASN A 191 8.53 14.26 13.84
CA ASN A 191 8.79 14.23 15.28
C ASN A 191 7.84 15.16 16.04
N LYS A 192 7.54 16.34 15.47
CA LYS A 192 6.55 17.27 16.04
C LYS A 192 5.15 16.69 15.95
N LEU A 193 4.78 16.08 14.82
CA LEU A 193 3.49 15.40 14.64
C LEU A 193 3.28 14.33 15.71
N LEU A 194 4.25 13.42 15.88
CA LEU A 194 4.19 12.38 16.91
C LEU A 194 4.04 12.99 18.32
N ASN A 195 4.81 14.03 18.64
CA ASN A 195 4.73 14.73 19.91
C ASN A 195 3.36 15.41 20.11
N LEU A 196 2.75 15.99 19.07
CA LEU A 196 1.42 16.58 19.15
C LEU A 196 0.36 15.51 19.45
N ILE A 197 0.44 14.34 18.80
CA ILE A 197 -0.47 13.22 19.06
C ILE A 197 -0.33 12.76 20.52
N ILE A 198 0.90 12.56 21.02
CA ILE A 198 1.15 12.11 22.40
C ILE A 198 0.66 13.15 23.41
N LYS A 199 1.08 14.42 23.26
CA LYS A 199 0.70 15.50 24.17
C LYS A 199 -0.81 15.76 24.23
N ASN A 200 -1.53 15.49 23.12
CA ASN A 200 -2.97 15.62 23.09
C ASN A 200 -3.67 14.65 24.05
N SER A 201 -3.12 13.44 24.22
CA SER A 201 -3.68 12.39 25.10
C SER A 201 -3.19 12.46 26.55
N GLU A 202 -2.04 13.10 26.84
CA GLU A 202 -1.50 13.25 28.20
C GLU A 202 -2.36 14.14 29.10
N LYS A 203 -3.15 15.02 28.52
CA LYS A 203 -4.01 15.94 29.27
C LYS A 203 -5.28 15.21 29.74
N LYS A 204 -5.67 15.34 31.02
CA LYS A 204 -6.99 14.94 31.52
C LYS A 204 -8.15 15.74 30.89
N THR A 205 -7.91 16.37 29.77
CA THR A 205 -8.85 17.19 29.00
C THR A 205 -9.31 16.41 27.76
N LYS A 206 -10.47 16.78 27.24
CA LYS A 206 -10.98 16.25 25.98
C LYS A 206 -9.96 16.43 24.84
N SER A 207 -9.90 15.46 23.93
CA SER A 207 -9.07 15.56 22.75
C SER A 207 -9.38 16.82 21.93
N LYS A 208 -8.34 17.47 21.44
CA LYS A 208 -8.46 18.55 20.44
C LYS A 208 -8.71 18.01 19.04
N PHE A 209 -8.30 16.77 18.80
CA PHE A 209 -8.41 16.11 17.50
C PHE A 209 -9.40 14.94 17.61
N ASP A 210 -10.20 14.75 16.58
CA ASP A 210 -11.12 13.63 16.47
C ASP A 210 -10.45 12.45 15.78
N ILE A 211 -9.63 12.75 14.79
CA ILE A 211 -8.87 11.79 13.99
C ILE A 211 -7.41 12.24 13.93
N VAL A 212 -6.50 11.30 14.06
CA VAL A 212 -5.07 11.55 13.87
C VAL A 212 -4.50 10.60 12.81
N GLY A 213 -3.81 11.16 11.82
CA GLY A 213 -2.99 10.41 10.87
C GLY A 213 -1.64 10.08 11.52
N PHE A 214 -1.33 8.80 11.68
CA PHE A 214 -0.05 8.38 12.27
C PHE A 214 0.72 7.43 11.37
N ASN A 215 2.05 7.57 11.39
CA ASN A 215 2.94 6.69 10.64
C ASN A 215 2.92 5.27 11.23
N LEU A 216 2.83 4.25 10.39
CA LEU A 216 2.64 2.85 10.79
C LEU A 216 3.58 2.37 11.92
N PRO A 217 4.90 2.60 11.91
CA PRO A 217 5.77 2.12 12.98
C PRO A 217 5.61 2.83 14.33
N TRP A 218 4.77 3.86 14.41
CA TRP A 218 4.47 4.52 15.69
C TRP A 218 3.39 3.80 16.50
N VAL A 219 2.68 2.84 15.89
CA VAL A 219 1.55 2.16 16.55
C VAL A 219 1.93 1.55 17.91
N GLY A 220 3.12 0.97 18.02
CA GLY A 220 3.60 0.38 19.27
C GLY A 220 3.81 1.44 20.38
N GLN A 221 4.35 2.60 20.04
CA GLN A 221 4.52 3.73 20.98
C GLN A 221 3.17 4.30 21.40
N LEU A 222 2.29 4.55 20.44
CA LEU A 222 0.98 5.15 20.70
C LEU A 222 0.07 4.20 21.49
N ALA A 223 0.14 2.90 21.23
CA ALA A 223 -0.56 1.87 21.98
C ALA A 223 -0.04 1.73 23.43
N LYS A 224 1.29 1.68 23.63
CA LYS A 224 1.91 1.56 24.97
C LYS A 224 1.60 2.77 25.85
N LEU A 225 1.54 3.97 25.27
CA LEU A 225 1.18 5.21 25.96
C LEU A 225 -0.33 5.42 26.13
N ASN A 226 -1.14 4.46 25.67
CA ASN A 226 -2.62 4.60 25.65
C ASN A 226 -3.09 5.89 24.96
N THR A 227 -2.39 6.29 23.89
CA THR A 227 -2.68 7.53 23.15
C THR A 227 -3.87 7.36 22.21
N LEU A 228 -4.05 6.15 21.66
CA LEU A 228 -5.10 5.81 20.72
C LEU A 228 -6.07 4.77 21.31
N LEU A 229 -7.33 4.79 20.86
CA LEU A 229 -8.31 3.76 21.17
C LEU A 229 -8.01 2.48 20.37
N PRO A 230 -8.10 1.28 20.99
CA PRO A 230 -8.24 0.03 20.25
C PRO A 230 -9.57 0.01 19.49
N LEU A 231 -9.52 -0.27 18.19
CA LEU A 231 -10.67 -0.13 17.30
C LEU A 231 -11.50 -1.41 17.13
N ASP A 232 -11.03 -2.56 17.59
CA ASP A 232 -11.63 -3.88 17.34
C ASP A 232 -13.14 -3.90 17.59
N LYS A 233 -13.58 -3.48 18.78
CA LYS A 233 -15.02 -3.46 19.15
C LYS A 233 -15.87 -2.51 18.30
N TYR A 234 -15.26 -1.43 17.79
CA TYR A 234 -15.97 -0.45 16.95
C TYR A 234 -16.05 -0.89 15.50
N ILE A 235 -15.04 -1.61 15.00
CA ILE A 235 -15.05 -2.25 13.69
C ILE A 235 -16.19 -3.27 13.62
N ASP A 236 -16.28 -4.17 14.61
CA ASP A 236 -17.31 -5.21 14.66
C ASP A 236 -18.73 -4.61 14.69
N SER A 237 -18.94 -3.54 15.49
CA SER A 237 -20.25 -2.91 15.64
C SER A 237 -20.65 -2.00 14.48
N SER A 238 -19.70 -1.46 13.73
CA SER A 238 -19.95 -0.54 12.61
C SER A 238 -20.22 -1.20 11.27
N GLY A 239 -20.04 -2.53 11.17
CA GLY A 239 -20.09 -3.26 9.89
C GLY A 239 -18.94 -2.91 8.94
N PHE A 240 -17.83 -2.38 9.47
CA PHE A 240 -16.65 -2.01 8.71
C PHE A 240 -15.98 -3.26 8.10
N ASN A 241 -15.84 -3.29 6.77
CA ASN A 241 -15.26 -4.45 6.09
C ASN A 241 -13.73 -4.32 5.95
N LEU A 242 -12.99 -4.90 6.89
CA LEU A 242 -11.51 -4.95 6.80
C LEU A 242 -10.98 -5.99 5.80
N ARG A 243 -11.84 -6.84 5.22
CA ARG A 243 -11.39 -7.94 4.33
C ARG A 243 -10.90 -7.46 2.98
N ASP A 244 -11.28 -6.24 2.59
CA ASP A 244 -10.80 -5.62 1.35
C ASP A 244 -9.43 -4.95 1.52
N PHE A 245 -8.95 -4.82 2.76
CA PHE A 245 -7.63 -4.25 3.03
C PHE A 245 -6.52 -5.28 2.83
N HIS A 246 -5.37 -4.82 2.36
CA HIS A 246 -4.15 -5.61 2.35
C HIS A 246 -3.81 -6.09 3.76
N PHE A 247 -3.54 -7.37 3.90
CA PHE A 247 -3.27 -7.98 5.21
C PHE A 247 -2.09 -7.32 5.92
N SER A 248 -1.03 -7.02 5.18
CA SER A 248 0.15 -6.31 5.68
C SER A 248 -0.18 -4.91 6.22
N ALA A 249 -1.12 -4.19 5.60
CA ALA A 249 -1.57 -2.87 6.06
C ALA A 249 -2.28 -2.94 7.41
N ILE A 250 -3.19 -3.90 7.57
CA ILE A 250 -3.90 -4.13 8.84
C ILE A 250 -2.92 -4.56 9.94
N ARG A 251 -1.99 -5.49 9.64
CA ARG A 251 -0.96 -5.91 10.61
C ARG A 251 -0.07 -4.76 11.05
N SER A 252 0.32 -3.88 10.12
CA SER A 252 1.14 -2.70 10.42
C SER A 252 0.42 -1.64 11.26
N SER A 253 -0.92 -1.66 11.28
CA SER A 253 -1.77 -0.77 12.08
C SER A 253 -2.18 -1.39 13.42
N SER A 254 -1.65 -2.58 13.71
CA SER A 254 -1.96 -3.37 14.92
C SER A 254 -0.75 -3.50 15.83
N TYR A 255 -1.00 -3.59 17.13
CA TYR A 255 0.01 -3.86 18.15
C TYR A 255 -0.56 -4.81 19.22
N ASN A 256 0.16 -5.87 19.58
CA ASN A 256 -0.30 -6.90 20.51
C ASN A 256 -1.70 -7.44 20.17
N ASN A 257 -1.93 -7.77 18.89
CA ASN A 257 -3.18 -8.29 18.34
C ASN A 257 -4.40 -7.35 18.50
N LYS A 258 -4.20 -6.06 18.72
CA LYS A 258 -5.25 -5.03 18.74
C LYS A 258 -5.02 -4.04 17.61
N LEU A 259 -6.08 -3.66 16.92
CA LEU A 259 -6.06 -2.66 15.86
C LEU A 259 -6.18 -1.26 16.45
N PHE A 260 -5.26 -0.34 16.12
CA PHE A 260 -5.24 1.04 16.63
C PHE A 260 -5.49 2.10 15.55
N GLY A 261 -5.57 1.68 14.30
CA GLY A 261 -5.86 2.59 13.20
C GLY A 261 -6.35 1.86 11.96
N VAL A 262 -7.08 2.57 11.11
CA VAL A 262 -7.50 2.09 9.81
C VAL A 262 -6.53 2.61 8.76
N PRO A 263 -5.88 1.74 7.96
CA PRO A 263 -4.96 2.18 6.93
C PRO A 263 -5.63 3.11 5.91
N ILE A 264 -5.04 4.27 5.68
CA ILE A 264 -5.45 5.18 4.60
C ILE A 264 -4.45 5.16 3.45
N GLU A 265 -3.22 4.78 3.75
CA GLU A 265 -2.12 4.72 2.81
C GLU A 265 -1.24 3.51 3.12
N THR A 266 -0.93 2.71 2.09
CA THR A 266 0.02 1.62 2.16
C THR A 266 0.99 1.75 1.00
N ILE A 267 2.25 2.00 1.34
CA ILE A 267 3.30 2.31 0.37
C ILE A 267 4.49 1.38 0.56
N PRO A 268 4.75 0.46 -0.36
CA PRO A 268 6.00 -0.29 -0.36
C PRO A 268 7.18 0.61 -0.77
N ASP A 269 8.35 0.29 -0.24
CA ASP A 269 9.60 0.90 -0.68
C ASP A 269 10.16 0.10 -1.86
N LEU A 270 10.51 0.80 -2.94
CA LEU A 270 10.84 0.24 -4.25
C LEU A 270 12.15 0.79 -4.80
N LEU A 271 12.70 0.10 -5.79
CA LEU A 271 13.65 0.64 -6.75
C LEU A 271 12.88 1.10 -8.00
N PHE A 272 12.93 2.40 -8.31
CA PHE A 272 12.46 2.94 -9.59
C PHE A 272 13.64 3.05 -10.55
N TYR A 273 13.45 2.74 -11.81
CA TYR A 273 14.49 2.85 -12.83
C TYR A 273 13.94 3.36 -14.17
N ARG A 274 14.76 4.05 -14.93
CA ARG A 274 14.46 4.59 -16.25
C ARG A 274 14.57 3.48 -17.29
N LYS A 275 13.43 2.99 -17.80
CA LYS A 275 13.37 1.91 -18.82
C LYS A 275 14.13 2.29 -20.09
N ASP A 276 13.92 3.50 -20.60
CA ASP A 276 14.56 4.02 -21.79
C ASP A 276 16.10 4.04 -21.67
N ILE A 277 16.64 4.45 -20.53
CA ILE A 277 18.08 4.43 -20.28
C ILE A 277 18.60 3.00 -20.18
N PHE A 278 17.89 2.11 -19.48
CA PHE A 278 18.28 0.70 -19.35
C PHE A 278 18.28 -0.01 -20.69
N GLU A 279 17.26 0.20 -21.53
CA GLU A 279 17.20 -0.33 -22.89
C GLU A 279 18.34 0.20 -23.76
N LYS A 280 18.63 1.51 -23.72
CA LYS A 280 19.71 2.15 -24.47
C LYS A 280 21.08 1.54 -24.19
N TYR A 281 21.35 1.16 -22.95
CA TYR A 281 22.63 0.59 -22.52
C TYR A 281 22.61 -0.94 -22.39
N GLY A 282 21.54 -1.62 -22.81
CA GLY A 282 21.41 -3.08 -22.73
C GLY A 282 21.42 -3.61 -21.29
N LEU A 283 20.96 -2.81 -20.32
CA LEU A 283 20.93 -3.18 -18.90
C LEU A 283 19.66 -3.93 -18.55
N SER A 284 19.80 -4.98 -17.77
CA SER A 284 18.66 -5.65 -17.13
C SER A 284 18.33 -4.96 -15.80
N PRO A 285 17.04 -4.85 -15.41
CA PRO A 285 16.65 -4.33 -14.11
C PRO A 285 17.26 -5.16 -12.97
N PRO A 286 17.99 -4.53 -12.01
CA PRO A 286 18.80 -5.24 -11.03
C PRO A 286 17.94 -5.89 -9.95
N LYS A 287 18.13 -7.20 -9.75
CA LYS A 287 17.47 -8.00 -8.72
C LYS A 287 18.36 -8.23 -7.48
N LYS A 288 19.67 -8.03 -7.62
CA LYS A 288 20.68 -8.16 -6.56
C LYS A 288 21.49 -6.88 -6.43
N PHE A 289 22.08 -6.66 -5.25
CA PHE A 289 22.91 -5.46 -5.03
C PHE A 289 24.16 -5.43 -5.91
N ASP A 290 24.74 -6.58 -6.22
CA ASP A 290 25.89 -6.63 -7.14
C ASP A 290 25.51 -6.20 -8.56
N GLU A 291 24.31 -6.60 -9.04
CA GLU A 291 23.75 -6.15 -10.31
C GLU A 291 23.46 -4.64 -10.31
N LEU A 292 22.94 -4.12 -9.18
CA LEU A 292 22.71 -2.68 -8.99
C LEU A 292 24.01 -1.89 -9.09
N LEU A 293 25.07 -2.34 -8.40
CA LEU A 293 26.38 -1.67 -8.44
C LEU A 293 27.01 -1.76 -9.85
N ALA A 294 26.88 -2.90 -10.54
CA ALA A 294 27.34 -3.04 -11.93
C ALA A 294 26.61 -2.08 -12.87
N ALA A 295 25.28 -1.95 -12.73
CA ALA A 295 24.51 -0.99 -13.50
C ALA A 295 24.94 0.47 -13.19
N CYS A 296 25.16 0.81 -11.92
CA CYS A 296 25.66 2.12 -11.52
C CYS A 296 27.03 2.42 -12.15
N GLU A 297 27.94 1.45 -12.22
CA GLU A 297 29.26 1.63 -12.82
C GLU A 297 29.17 1.91 -14.33
N ILE A 298 28.32 1.19 -15.07
CA ILE A 298 28.08 1.41 -16.49
C ILE A 298 27.48 2.80 -16.72
N LEU A 299 26.45 3.15 -15.97
CA LEU A 299 25.74 4.43 -16.10
C LEU A 299 26.63 5.63 -15.74
N LYS A 300 27.54 5.46 -14.77
CA LYS A 300 28.51 6.51 -14.42
C LYS A 300 29.50 6.74 -15.55
N LYS A 301 29.99 5.68 -16.21
CA LYS A 301 30.89 5.78 -17.36
C LYS A 301 30.23 6.38 -18.60
N SER A 302 28.92 6.19 -18.74
CA SER A 302 28.17 6.69 -19.90
C SER A 302 27.95 8.20 -19.89
N ASN A 303 27.99 8.84 -18.71
CA ASN A 303 27.61 10.25 -18.50
C ASN A 303 26.20 10.61 -18.99
N GLU A 304 25.29 9.63 -19.06
CA GLU A 304 23.90 9.83 -19.52
C GLU A 304 23.07 10.63 -18.51
N VAL A 305 23.39 10.48 -17.23
CA VAL A 305 22.75 11.16 -16.11
C VAL A 305 23.79 11.76 -15.18
N GLU A 306 23.41 12.77 -14.40
CA GLU A 306 24.30 13.38 -13.40
C GLU A 306 24.76 12.37 -12.35
N SER A 307 23.85 11.47 -11.94
CA SER A 307 24.12 10.40 -10.96
C SER A 307 23.36 9.13 -11.31
N PRO A 308 24.00 7.96 -11.34
CA PRO A 308 23.32 6.69 -11.59
C PRO A 308 22.13 6.41 -10.67
N ILE A 309 22.25 6.74 -9.37
CA ILE A 309 21.22 6.42 -8.36
C ILE A 309 21.08 7.55 -7.34
N SER A 310 19.85 7.77 -6.85
CA SER A 310 19.54 8.59 -5.67
C SER A 310 18.80 7.77 -4.62
N TRP A 311 18.96 8.12 -3.33
CA TRP A 311 18.31 7.43 -2.22
C TRP A 311 18.34 8.31 -0.95
N PRO A 312 17.37 8.18 0.00
CA PRO A 312 17.30 9.03 1.19
C PRO A 312 18.48 8.80 2.13
N ALA A 313 19.33 9.81 2.30
CA ALA A 313 20.56 9.74 3.10
C ALA A 313 20.73 10.93 4.08
N ARG A 314 19.76 11.83 4.18
CA ARG A 314 19.79 12.93 5.16
C ARG A 314 19.93 12.35 6.57
N LYS A 315 20.76 13.01 7.39
CA LYS A 315 21.04 12.64 8.79
C LYS A 315 19.74 12.40 9.58
N GLY A 316 19.75 11.40 10.46
CA GLY A 316 18.62 11.01 11.29
C GLY A 316 17.71 9.98 10.62
N GLN A 317 16.40 10.13 10.77
CA GLN A 317 15.41 9.14 10.34
C GLN A 317 15.49 8.72 8.85
N PRO A 318 15.68 9.61 7.84
CA PRO A 318 15.74 9.17 6.44
C PRO A 318 16.84 8.15 6.19
N LEU A 319 18.05 8.44 6.68
CA LEU A 319 19.21 7.53 6.54
C LEU A 319 18.99 6.21 7.28
N ALA A 320 18.54 6.26 8.54
CA ALA A 320 18.26 5.05 9.31
C ALA A 320 17.20 4.18 8.67
N THR A 321 16.16 4.80 8.08
CA THR A 321 15.13 4.07 7.35
C THR A 321 15.75 3.35 6.15
N SER A 322 16.53 4.02 5.31
CA SER A 322 17.26 3.38 4.20
C SER A 322 18.09 2.18 4.66
N PHE A 323 18.74 2.29 5.83
CA PHE A 323 19.57 1.24 6.40
C PHE A 323 18.75 0.03 6.87
N ILE A 324 17.70 0.22 7.68
CA ILE A 324 16.90 -0.91 8.18
C ILE A 324 16.11 -1.62 7.05
N LEU A 325 15.68 -0.87 6.03
CA LEU A 325 15.05 -1.46 4.85
C LEU A 325 16.07 -2.30 4.06
N MET A 326 17.31 -1.85 3.97
CA MET A 326 18.39 -2.64 3.35
C MET A 326 18.75 -3.87 4.17
N MET A 327 18.76 -3.80 5.52
CA MET A 327 18.92 -4.99 6.38
C MET A 327 17.85 -6.05 6.07
N ALA A 328 16.60 -5.63 5.80
CA ALA A 328 15.53 -6.55 5.44
C ALA A 328 15.85 -7.31 4.14
N ASN A 329 16.47 -6.67 3.14
CA ASN A 329 16.89 -7.33 1.91
C ASN A 329 18.11 -8.25 2.11
N PHE A 330 18.78 -8.19 3.26
CA PHE A 330 19.73 -9.19 3.76
C PHE A 330 19.07 -10.21 4.72
N GLY A 331 17.75 -10.27 4.77
CA GLY A 331 16.99 -11.27 5.50
C GLY A 331 16.93 -11.07 7.01
N LYS A 332 17.21 -9.87 7.54
CA LYS A 332 17.16 -9.62 8.98
C LYS A 332 16.39 -8.34 9.33
N PRO A 333 15.36 -8.44 10.17
CA PRO A 333 14.77 -7.26 10.81
C PRO A 333 15.76 -6.62 11.78
N TYR A 334 15.57 -5.32 12.05
CA TYR A 334 16.42 -4.59 13.00
C TYR A 334 16.23 -5.04 14.47
N VAL A 335 15.25 -5.91 14.74
CA VAL A 335 14.98 -6.56 16.03
C VAL A 335 14.96 -8.09 15.87
N ASN A 336 15.14 -8.83 16.98
CA ASN A 336 15.26 -10.29 17.00
C ASN A 336 13.92 -11.03 16.87
N LEU A 337 13.15 -10.74 15.82
CA LEU A 337 11.92 -11.48 15.55
C LEU A 337 12.21 -12.94 15.20
N ARG A 338 11.26 -13.83 15.51
CA ARG A 338 11.34 -15.25 15.15
C ARG A 338 10.98 -15.43 13.67
N HIS A 339 11.88 -16.04 12.91
CA HIS A 339 11.62 -16.42 11.51
C HIS A 339 10.65 -17.59 11.45
N ILE A 340 9.57 -17.49 10.67
CA ILE A 340 8.49 -18.50 10.60
C ILE A 340 8.16 -18.98 9.19
N GLY A 341 8.73 -18.37 8.17
CA GLY A 341 8.48 -18.72 6.76
C GLY A 341 9.48 -18.07 5.83
N GLN A 342 9.36 -18.28 4.52
CA GLN A 342 10.37 -17.87 3.53
C GLN A 342 10.76 -16.39 3.65
N ASN A 343 9.78 -15.47 3.68
CA ASN A 343 9.97 -14.02 3.85
C ASN A 343 9.21 -13.48 5.07
N THR A 344 8.89 -14.33 6.05
CA THR A 344 7.93 -13.99 7.10
C THR A 344 8.54 -14.12 8.48
N TYR A 345 8.28 -13.13 9.32
CA TYR A 345 8.65 -13.10 10.72
C TYR A 345 7.41 -13.00 11.61
N ASP A 346 7.49 -13.64 12.76
CA ASP A 346 6.46 -13.56 13.80
C ASP A 346 6.49 -12.18 14.45
N LEU A 347 5.39 -11.45 14.38
CA LEU A 347 5.25 -10.14 15.03
C LEU A 347 4.74 -10.24 16.47
N ASP A 348 4.33 -11.44 16.93
CA ASP A 348 3.99 -11.64 18.33
C ASP A 348 5.27 -11.77 19.17
N THR A 349 5.59 -10.71 19.88
CA THR A 349 6.80 -10.62 20.70
C THR A 349 6.53 -10.79 22.19
N GLN A 350 5.31 -11.11 22.60
CA GLN A 350 4.95 -11.25 24.03
C GLN A 350 5.75 -12.33 24.77
N LYS A 351 6.28 -13.32 24.03
CA LYS A 351 7.03 -14.46 24.57
C LYS A 351 8.54 -14.35 24.40
N ILE A 352 9.06 -13.23 23.91
CA ILE A 352 10.50 -13.06 23.68
C ILE A 352 10.99 -11.76 24.31
N VAL A 353 12.25 -11.78 24.76
CA VAL A 353 12.95 -10.56 25.14
C VAL A 353 13.45 -9.88 23.86
N ILE A 354 12.92 -8.70 23.58
CA ILE A 354 13.29 -7.92 22.40
C ILE A 354 14.73 -7.41 22.54
N LYS A 355 15.50 -7.63 21.48
CA LYS A 355 16.86 -7.10 21.29
C LYS A 355 16.99 -6.53 19.89
N THR A 356 17.88 -5.58 19.69
CA THR A 356 18.20 -5.06 18.36
C THR A 356 19.30 -5.87 17.68
N ASN A 357 19.34 -5.86 16.34
CA ASN A 357 20.22 -6.69 15.51
C ASN A 357 21.29 -5.85 14.76
N PHE A 358 21.71 -4.70 15.30
CA PHE A 358 22.66 -3.83 14.61
C PHE A 358 24.10 -4.37 14.55
N LEU A 359 24.40 -5.45 15.27
CA LEU A 359 25.67 -6.20 15.14
C LEU A 359 25.53 -7.48 14.30
N SER A 360 24.41 -7.64 13.57
CA SER A 360 24.23 -8.78 12.68
C SER A 360 25.05 -8.62 11.39
N GLU A 361 25.40 -9.74 10.75
CA GLU A 361 26.03 -9.74 9.42
C GLU A 361 25.23 -8.93 8.39
N ALA A 362 23.88 -8.98 8.45
CA ALA A 362 23.00 -8.19 7.61
C ALA A 362 23.20 -6.68 7.80
N ALA A 363 23.39 -6.22 9.04
CA ALA A 363 23.66 -4.81 9.34
C ALA A 363 25.00 -4.36 8.75
N PHE A 364 26.06 -5.18 8.91
CA PHE A 364 27.36 -4.91 8.31
C PHE A 364 27.29 -4.81 6.78
N LYS A 365 26.64 -5.79 6.14
CA LYS A 365 26.47 -5.82 4.68
C LYS A 365 25.64 -4.63 4.19
N ALA A 366 24.52 -4.32 4.84
CA ALA A 366 23.65 -3.19 4.50
C ALA A 366 24.42 -1.85 4.57
N ALA A 367 25.18 -1.61 5.63
CA ALA A 367 25.99 -0.40 5.78
C ALA A 367 27.07 -0.29 4.69
N LYS A 368 27.74 -1.42 4.35
CA LYS A 368 28.74 -1.46 3.27
C LYS A 368 28.13 -1.15 1.91
N VAL A 369 26.94 -1.70 1.59
CA VAL A 369 26.26 -1.40 0.33
C VAL A 369 25.89 0.08 0.25
N LEU A 370 25.34 0.67 1.32
CA LEU A 370 25.04 2.11 1.34
C LEU A 370 26.31 2.96 1.09
N LYS A 371 27.46 2.59 1.71
CA LYS A 371 28.74 3.27 1.47
C LYS A 371 29.19 3.12 0.01
N SER A 372 29.01 1.94 -0.59
CA SER A 372 29.37 1.67 -1.98
C SER A 372 28.51 2.41 -3.00
N LEU A 373 27.30 2.84 -2.64
CA LEU A 373 26.42 3.62 -3.49
C LEU A 373 26.79 5.12 -3.53
N ILE A 374 27.48 5.65 -2.53
CA ILE A 374 27.82 7.08 -2.45
C ILE A 374 28.54 7.60 -3.69
N PRO A 375 29.54 6.92 -4.27
CA PRO A 375 30.22 7.40 -5.48
C PRO A 375 29.34 7.51 -6.73
N TYR A 376 28.16 6.88 -6.73
CA TYR A 376 27.18 6.86 -7.82
C TYR A 376 25.97 7.76 -7.55
N SER A 377 25.98 8.46 -6.43
CA SER A 377 24.86 9.27 -5.95
C SER A 377 25.13 10.76 -6.12
N PRO A 378 24.10 11.64 -6.01
CA PRO A 378 24.27 13.09 -6.05
C PRO A 378 25.29 13.61 -5.03
N THR A 379 26.01 14.66 -5.37
CA THR A 379 27.03 15.26 -4.49
C THR A 379 26.44 15.82 -3.19
N ASP A 380 25.17 16.22 -3.22
CA ASP A 380 24.40 16.71 -2.07
C ASP A 380 23.56 15.60 -1.39
N LEU A 381 23.87 14.33 -1.65
CA LEU A 381 23.14 13.16 -1.13
C LEU A 381 22.87 13.24 0.38
N SER A 382 23.86 13.74 1.16
CA SER A 382 23.75 13.87 2.63
C SER A 382 22.65 14.84 3.09
N LEU A 383 22.12 15.66 2.19
CA LEU A 383 21.01 16.60 2.42
C LEU A 383 19.66 16.05 1.93
N GLN A 384 19.68 14.98 1.12
CA GLN A 384 18.49 14.47 0.47
C GLN A 384 17.67 13.56 1.38
N SER A 385 16.38 13.83 1.47
CA SER A 385 15.36 12.93 2.02
C SER A 385 14.51 12.33 0.89
N ASN A 386 13.33 11.82 1.21
CA ASN A 386 12.49 11.13 0.23
C ASN A 386 12.08 12.04 -0.95
N ASP A 387 11.68 13.27 -0.68
CA ASP A 387 11.15 14.15 -1.71
C ASP A 387 12.25 14.66 -2.65
N GLU A 388 13.39 15.09 -2.09
CA GLU A 388 14.52 15.56 -2.87
C GLU A 388 15.09 14.48 -3.80
N CYS A 389 15.16 13.22 -3.32
CA CYS A 389 15.63 12.09 -4.15
C CYS A 389 14.72 11.84 -5.36
N VAL A 390 13.40 11.86 -5.15
CA VAL A 390 12.45 11.60 -6.24
C VAL A 390 12.34 12.83 -7.16
N GLU A 391 12.42 14.02 -6.63
CA GLU A 391 12.51 15.24 -7.46
C GLU A 391 13.73 15.21 -8.38
N TYR A 392 14.89 14.75 -7.87
CA TYR A 392 16.10 14.57 -8.65
C TYR A 392 15.91 13.56 -9.80
N TYR A 393 15.26 12.42 -9.51
CA TYR A 393 14.88 11.42 -10.52
C TYR A 393 13.84 11.95 -11.51
N SER A 394 12.81 12.64 -11.03
CA SER A 394 11.75 13.23 -11.85
C SER A 394 12.29 14.27 -12.86
N LYS A 395 13.36 14.98 -12.50
CA LYS A 395 14.09 15.90 -13.39
C LYS A 395 15.02 15.19 -14.38
N GLY A 396 15.10 13.87 -14.38
CA GLY A 396 15.97 13.07 -15.25
C GLY A 396 17.44 13.10 -14.87
N LYS A 397 17.77 13.57 -13.66
CA LYS A 397 19.16 13.68 -13.19
C LYS A 397 19.73 12.37 -12.66
N SER A 398 18.88 11.39 -12.34
CA SER A 398 19.29 10.02 -12.03
C SER A 398 18.54 8.99 -12.85
N ALA A 399 19.20 7.85 -13.10
CA ALA A 399 18.61 6.71 -13.81
C ALA A 399 17.83 5.77 -12.88
N MET A 400 18.15 5.81 -11.59
CA MET A 400 17.49 5.00 -10.56
C MET A 400 17.23 5.83 -9.30
N VAL A 401 16.19 5.45 -8.54
CA VAL A 401 15.94 5.97 -7.20
C VAL A 401 15.30 4.88 -6.31
N MET A 402 15.77 4.76 -5.08
CA MET A 402 15.12 3.93 -4.05
C MET A 402 14.21 4.80 -3.20
N ASN A 403 12.89 4.55 -3.24
CA ASN A 403 11.94 5.36 -2.50
C ASN A 403 10.56 4.69 -2.34
N TRP A 404 9.71 5.32 -1.57
CA TRP A 404 8.32 4.92 -1.34
C TRP A 404 7.47 5.05 -2.61
N SER A 405 6.62 4.07 -2.89
CA SER A 405 5.80 3.99 -4.10
C SER A 405 4.91 5.21 -4.34
N SER A 406 4.33 5.80 -3.28
CA SER A 406 3.48 6.98 -3.41
C SER A 406 4.19 8.19 -4.01
N ARG A 407 5.51 8.27 -3.89
CA ARG A 407 6.31 9.37 -4.48
C ARG A 407 6.36 9.34 -6.01
N ALA A 408 5.97 8.23 -6.62
CA ALA A 408 5.90 8.12 -8.08
C ALA A 408 4.97 9.16 -8.72
N HIS A 409 4.04 9.76 -7.97
CA HIS A 409 3.19 10.84 -8.47
C HIS A 409 3.99 12.03 -9.03
N GLN A 410 5.20 12.29 -8.53
CA GLN A 410 6.05 13.41 -8.98
C GLN A 410 6.48 13.29 -10.45
N PHE A 411 6.49 12.07 -11.01
CA PHE A 411 6.84 11.85 -12.41
C PHE A 411 5.76 11.10 -13.20
N GLU A 412 4.97 10.22 -12.59
CA GLU A 412 3.89 9.51 -13.28
C GLU A 412 2.73 10.43 -13.69
N LEU A 413 2.50 11.53 -12.96
CA LEU A 413 1.49 12.53 -13.27
C LEU A 413 2.07 13.80 -13.91
N ASN A 414 3.39 13.89 -14.03
CA ASN A 414 4.08 15.04 -14.61
C ASN A 414 4.54 14.76 -16.05
N LYS A 415 3.76 15.17 -17.03
CA LYS A 415 4.06 14.99 -18.46
C LYS A 415 5.39 15.63 -18.92
N ASN A 416 5.92 16.59 -18.17
CA ASN A 416 7.20 17.25 -18.47
C ASN A 416 8.40 16.48 -17.89
N SER A 417 8.18 15.47 -17.05
CA SER A 417 9.24 14.65 -16.51
C SER A 417 9.80 13.70 -17.58
N PRO A 418 11.12 13.62 -17.78
CA PRO A 418 11.73 12.57 -18.61
C PRO A 418 11.41 11.14 -18.13
N ALA A 419 11.05 10.98 -16.85
CA ALA A 419 10.65 9.70 -16.27
C ALA A 419 9.16 9.35 -16.52
N PHE A 420 8.35 10.29 -17.05
CA PHE A 420 6.94 10.06 -17.36
C PHE A 420 6.78 8.91 -18.36
N LYS A 421 6.01 7.86 -17.97
CA LYS A 421 5.82 6.62 -18.73
C LYS A 421 7.10 5.80 -19.04
N ASN A 422 8.27 6.30 -18.63
CA ASN A 422 9.57 5.66 -18.82
C ASN A 422 10.10 4.96 -17.56
N SER A 423 9.32 4.94 -16.49
CA SER A 423 9.72 4.32 -15.23
C SER A 423 9.32 2.84 -15.16
N GLY A 424 10.21 2.03 -14.62
CA GLY A 424 9.95 0.67 -14.18
C GLY A 424 10.10 0.56 -12.66
N TYR A 425 9.50 -0.47 -12.07
CA TYR A 425 9.38 -0.64 -10.63
C TYR A 425 9.78 -2.05 -10.23
N LEU A 426 10.60 -2.17 -9.20
CA LEU A 426 11.05 -3.43 -8.64
C LEU A 426 10.99 -3.39 -7.11
N PRO A 427 10.84 -4.54 -6.44
CA PRO A 427 11.28 -4.63 -5.06
C PRO A 427 12.74 -4.20 -4.95
N ARG A 428 13.19 -3.74 -3.80
CA ARG A 428 14.63 -3.47 -3.61
C ARG A 428 15.45 -4.71 -3.97
N PRO A 429 16.66 -4.54 -4.54
CA PRO A 429 17.53 -5.68 -4.86
C PRO A 429 17.81 -6.52 -3.61
N ALA A 430 17.89 -7.85 -3.78
CA ALA A 430 18.25 -8.77 -2.71
C ALA A 430 19.74 -8.66 -2.36
N GLY A 431 20.03 -8.69 -1.07
CA GLY A 431 21.38 -8.91 -0.57
C GLY A 431 21.68 -10.39 -0.37
N VAL A 432 20.63 -11.19 -0.14
CA VAL A 432 20.65 -12.64 -0.04
C VAL A 432 19.30 -13.20 -0.46
N GLU A 433 19.32 -14.25 -1.26
CA GLU A 433 18.08 -14.93 -1.64
C GLU A 433 17.43 -15.65 -0.44
N PRO A 434 16.09 -15.65 -0.31
CA PRO A 434 15.10 -15.11 -1.27
C PRO A 434 14.62 -13.67 -0.97
N PHE A 435 15.35 -12.89 -0.17
CA PHE A 435 14.90 -11.61 0.39
C PHE A 435 14.95 -10.42 -0.59
N GLN A 436 14.46 -10.60 -1.82
CA GLN A 436 14.07 -9.47 -2.66
C GLN A 436 12.70 -8.98 -2.20
N VAL A 437 12.67 -8.15 -1.16
CA VAL A 437 11.44 -7.71 -0.49
C VAL A 437 11.24 -6.20 -0.58
N SER A 438 9.98 -5.77 -0.46
CA SER A 438 9.56 -4.37 -0.36
C SER A 438 8.96 -4.13 1.02
N PRO A 439 9.72 -3.56 1.95
CA PRO A 439 9.17 -3.14 3.23
C PRO A 439 8.06 -2.11 3.05
N ILE A 440 6.98 -2.26 3.83
CA ILE A 440 5.84 -1.36 3.74
C ILE A 440 5.94 -0.19 4.72
N GLY A 441 5.43 0.93 4.26
CA GLY A 441 5.20 2.15 5.00
C GLY A 441 3.79 2.67 4.81
N GLY A 442 3.55 3.90 5.22
CA GLY A 442 2.26 4.57 5.06
C GLY A 442 1.73 5.11 6.38
N PHE A 443 0.45 5.46 6.33
CA PHE A 443 -0.26 6.08 7.43
C PHE A 443 -1.59 5.39 7.70
N SER A 444 -2.01 5.44 8.97
CA SER A 444 -3.33 5.01 9.43
C SER A 444 -4.06 6.15 10.13
N LEU A 445 -5.39 6.10 10.07
CA LEU A 445 -6.29 6.99 10.80
C LEU A 445 -6.62 6.35 12.15
N GLY A 446 -6.21 6.99 13.24
CA GLY A 446 -6.48 6.58 14.60
C GLY A 446 -7.41 7.55 15.33
N ILE A 447 -8.02 7.07 16.39
CA ILE A 447 -8.89 7.85 17.26
C ILE A 447 -8.16 8.08 18.59
N PRO A 448 -7.96 9.34 19.05
CA PRO A 448 -7.37 9.63 20.35
C PRO A 448 -8.15 8.99 21.49
N SER A 449 -7.45 8.44 22.49
CA SER A 449 -8.07 7.72 23.62
C SER A 449 -8.93 8.60 24.52
N ASN A 450 -8.71 9.93 24.53
CA ASN A 450 -9.43 10.93 25.33
C ASN A 450 -10.55 11.66 24.55
N ILE A 451 -11.02 11.06 23.43
CA ILE A 451 -12.19 11.55 22.70
C ILE A 451 -13.48 11.36 23.53
N LEU A 452 -14.52 12.12 23.21
CA LEU A 452 -15.84 11.92 23.78
C LEU A 452 -16.47 10.62 23.30
N ASP A 453 -16.94 9.77 24.21
CA ASP A 453 -17.53 8.47 23.88
C ASP A 453 -18.71 8.58 22.91
N ASP A 454 -19.57 9.57 23.07
CA ASP A 454 -20.74 9.81 22.20
C ASP A 454 -20.35 10.27 20.78
N LYS A 455 -19.11 10.72 20.58
CA LYS A 455 -18.58 11.13 19.28
C LYS A 455 -17.95 9.96 18.49
N ILE A 456 -17.56 8.88 19.16
CA ILE A 456 -16.85 7.75 18.54
C ILE A 456 -17.61 7.16 17.33
N PRO A 457 -18.92 6.88 17.39
CA PRO A 457 -19.64 6.34 16.23
C PRO A 457 -19.59 7.27 15.01
N PHE A 458 -19.65 8.59 15.23
CA PHE A 458 -19.53 9.57 14.14
C PHE A 458 -18.14 9.58 13.54
N VAL A 459 -17.10 9.54 14.37
CA VAL A 459 -15.70 9.52 13.93
C VAL A 459 -15.39 8.21 13.19
N MET A 460 -15.86 7.07 13.68
CA MET A 460 -15.71 5.78 12.98
C MET A 460 -16.35 5.80 11.60
N LYS A 461 -17.55 6.37 11.48
CA LYS A 461 -18.21 6.51 10.19
C LYS A 461 -17.46 7.45 9.25
N THR A 462 -16.91 8.54 9.77
CA THR A 462 -16.05 9.45 9.01
C THR A 462 -14.80 8.72 8.50
N ILE A 463 -14.11 7.95 9.34
CA ILE A 463 -12.97 7.12 8.94
C ILE A 463 -13.39 6.13 7.85
N GLN A 464 -14.52 5.43 8.04
CA GLN A 464 -15.04 4.48 7.05
C GLN A 464 -15.27 5.15 5.69
N SER A 465 -15.81 6.37 5.68
CA SER A 465 -16.01 7.15 4.46
C SER A 465 -14.68 7.54 3.82
N LEU A 466 -13.71 8.04 4.61
CA LEU A 466 -12.39 8.48 4.12
C LEU A 466 -11.55 7.34 3.53
N VAL A 467 -11.82 6.09 3.90
CA VAL A 467 -11.11 4.91 3.38
C VAL A 467 -12.01 4.01 2.52
N SER A 468 -13.17 4.52 2.09
CA SER A 468 -14.02 3.76 1.17
C SER A 468 -13.33 3.61 -0.20
N PRO A 469 -13.60 2.53 -0.95
CA PRO A 469 -13.00 2.32 -2.27
C PRO A 469 -13.17 3.52 -3.20
N GLU A 470 -14.32 4.16 -3.19
CA GLU A 470 -14.63 5.34 -4.01
C GLU A 470 -13.73 6.53 -3.65
N ILE A 471 -13.51 6.76 -2.36
CA ILE A 471 -12.65 7.85 -1.89
C ILE A 471 -11.17 7.53 -2.09
N ILE A 472 -10.74 6.28 -1.90
CA ILE A 472 -9.36 5.88 -2.23
C ILE A 472 -9.09 6.11 -3.72
N LYS A 473 -10.04 5.77 -4.60
CA LYS A 473 -9.91 6.04 -6.03
C LYS A 473 -9.83 7.55 -6.32
N TYR A 474 -10.64 8.36 -5.64
CA TYR A 474 -10.56 9.81 -5.72
C TYR A 474 -9.17 10.33 -5.31
N TYR A 475 -8.55 9.80 -4.22
CA TYR A 475 -7.18 10.17 -3.86
C TYR A 475 -6.19 9.88 -4.97
N ILE A 476 -6.31 8.70 -5.62
CA ILE A 476 -5.41 8.29 -6.69
C ILE A 476 -5.54 9.23 -7.91
N GLU A 477 -6.75 9.55 -8.31
CA GLU A 477 -7.02 10.49 -9.41
C GLU A 477 -6.48 11.89 -9.15
N HIS A 478 -6.35 12.28 -7.86
CA HIS A 478 -5.86 13.59 -7.43
C HIS A 478 -4.42 13.58 -6.93
N GLY A 479 -3.66 12.51 -7.20
CA GLY A 479 -2.21 12.51 -7.03
C GLY A 479 -1.64 11.63 -5.93
N SER A 480 -2.47 10.83 -5.24
CA SER A 480 -1.97 9.84 -4.27
C SER A 480 -1.91 8.45 -4.89
N LEU A 481 -0.76 8.07 -5.46
CA LEU A 481 -0.57 6.75 -6.06
C LEU A 481 -0.40 5.65 -4.99
N SER A 482 -1.41 5.48 -4.14
CA SER A 482 -1.44 4.49 -3.06
C SER A 482 -2.85 3.97 -2.83
N SER A 483 -2.97 2.67 -2.58
CA SER A 483 -4.22 2.05 -2.15
C SER A 483 -3.97 1.04 -1.04
N PRO A 484 -4.62 1.17 0.13
CA PRO A 484 -4.60 0.14 1.15
C PRO A 484 -5.61 -0.99 0.89
N VAL A 485 -6.44 -0.89 -0.16
CA VAL A 485 -7.52 -1.83 -0.47
C VAL A 485 -7.35 -2.51 -1.82
N PHE A 486 -7.65 -3.81 -1.86
CA PHE A 486 -7.50 -4.64 -3.05
C PHE A 486 -8.41 -4.23 -4.19
N SER A 487 -9.68 -3.95 -3.90
CA SER A 487 -10.68 -3.64 -4.92
C SER A 487 -10.30 -2.42 -5.75
N VAL A 488 -9.61 -1.45 -5.16
CA VAL A 488 -9.13 -0.25 -5.85
C VAL A 488 -7.82 -0.52 -6.60
N ALA A 489 -6.86 -1.21 -5.95
CA ALA A 489 -5.60 -1.57 -6.61
C ALA A 489 -5.81 -2.44 -7.86
N ASN A 490 -6.90 -3.21 -7.90
CA ASN A 490 -7.30 -4.05 -9.04
C ASN A 490 -8.28 -3.37 -10.01
N ASP A 491 -8.64 -2.12 -9.78
CA ASP A 491 -9.53 -1.38 -10.68
C ASP A 491 -8.78 -1.01 -11.98
N PRO A 492 -9.29 -1.40 -13.16
CA PRO A 492 -8.63 -1.10 -14.44
C PRO A 492 -8.46 0.39 -14.72
N GLU A 493 -9.37 1.25 -14.28
CA GLU A 493 -9.22 2.70 -14.43
C GLU A 493 -8.03 3.20 -13.62
N VAL A 494 -7.86 2.69 -12.38
CA VAL A 494 -6.70 2.99 -11.53
C VAL A 494 -5.41 2.52 -12.19
N ARG A 495 -5.40 1.31 -12.77
CA ARG A 495 -4.24 0.75 -13.46
C ARG A 495 -3.84 1.51 -14.71
N THR A 496 -4.79 2.17 -15.39
CA THR A 496 -4.48 3.02 -16.55
C THR A 496 -3.85 4.36 -16.16
N LEU A 497 -4.05 4.82 -14.93
CA LEU A 497 -3.46 6.07 -14.44
C LEU A 497 -1.94 5.96 -14.24
N SER A 498 -1.47 4.82 -13.73
CA SER A 498 -0.04 4.56 -13.58
C SER A 498 0.28 3.06 -13.65
N PRO A 499 1.35 2.67 -14.37
CA PRO A 499 1.81 1.28 -14.44
C PRO A 499 2.27 0.73 -13.07
N ILE A 500 2.52 1.58 -12.09
CA ILE A 500 2.93 1.17 -10.74
C ILE A 500 1.93 0.21 -10.10
N PHE A 501 0.62 0.40 -10.32
CA PHE A 501 -0.42 -0.45 -9.71
C PHE A 501 -0.34 -1.91 -10.18
N ASN A 502 0.03 -2.15 -11.45
CA ASN A 502 0.24 -3.49 -11.97
C ASN A 502 1.44 -4.18 -11.30
N GLU A 503 2.53 -3.44 -11.12
CA GLU A 503 3.73 -3.98 -10.47
C GLU A 503 3.51 -4.19 -8.97
N LEU A 504 2.79 -3.29 -8.29
CA LEU A 504 2.45 -3.47 -6.86
C LEU A 504 1.58 -4.72 -6.64
N ASP A 505 0.55 -4.93 -7.46
CA ASP A 505 -0.29 -6.13 -7.39
C ASP A 505 0.51 -7.42 -7.64
N LYS A 506 1.44 -7.40 -8.60
CA LYS A 506 2.34 -8.53 -8.86
C LYS A 506 3.25 -8.81 -7.66
N MET A 507 3.89 -7.77 -7.10
CA MET A 507 4.76 -7.91 -5.93
C MET A 507 4.02 -8.45 -4.71
N GLU A 508 2.78 -8.03 -4.50
CA GLU A 508 1.97 -8.54 -3.39
C GLU A 508 1.60 -10.00 -3.58
N ARG A 509 1.21 -10.41 -4.79
CA ARG A 509 0.96 -11.82 -5.11
C ARG A 509 2.19 -12.71 -4.93
N ASP A 510 3.36 -12.16 -5.20
CA ASP A 510 4.64 -12.83 -5.02
C ASP A 510 5.12 -12.76 -3.54
N GLU A 511 4.29 -12.28 -2.61
CA GLU A 511 4.58 -12.13 -1.17
C GLU A 511 5.86 -11.30 -0.90
N ARG A 512 6.08 -10.24 -1.73
CA ARG A 512 7.25 -9.36 -1.59
C ARG A 512 7.05 -8.26 -0.55
N PHE A 513 5.81 -7.95 -0.17
CA PHE A 513 5.55 -6.93 0.83
C PHE A 513 5.76 -7.47 2.24
N VAL A 514 6.58 -6.74 3.03
CA VAL A 514 6.94 -7.15 4.38
C VAL A 514 6.76 -6.00 5.37
N GLU A 515 6.04 -6.26 6.45
CA GLU A 515 5.80 -5.30 7.54
C GLU A 515 6.84 -5.42 8.67
N TRP A 516 7.48 -6.57 8.82
CA TRP A 516 8.41 -6.86 9.90
C TRP A 516 9.71 -6.02 9.84
N ALA A 517 10.07 -5.50 8.67
CA ALA A 517 11.26 -4.66 8.49
C ALA A 517 11.21 -3.38 9.34
N ARG A 518 10.01 -2.86 9.59
CA ARG A 518 9.77 -1.67 10.41
C ARG A 518 8.94 -2.00 11.65
N TYR A 519 9.32 -3.09 12.35
CA TYR A 519 8.61 -3.55 13.54
C TYR A 519 8.32 -2.38 14.51
N PRO A 520 7.07 -2.21 14.99
CA PRO A 520 6.64 -1.01 15.71
C PRO A 520 7.02 -1.05 17.21
N LEU A 521 8.32 -0.98 17.51
CA LEU A 521 8.75 -0.84 18.90
C LEU A 521 8.20 0.46 19.53
N PRO A 522 7.82 0.44 20.81
CA PRO A 522 7.45 1.67 21.50
C PRO A 522 8.53 2.77 21.52
N SER A 523 9.79 2.42 21.35
CA SER A 523 10.93 3.36 21.22
C SER A 523 11.41 3.57 19.78
N TYR A 524 10.64 3.09 18.78
CA TYR A 524 11.04 3.10 17.37
C TYR A 524 11.62 4.44 16.91
N SER A 525 10.89 5.54 17.09
CA SER A 525 11.30 6.86 16.59
C SER A 525 12.63 7.32 17.18
N LYS A 526 12.86 7.10 18.48
CA LYS A 526 14.11 7.45 19.16
C LYS A 526 15.27 6.56 18.69
N ILE A 527 15.05 5.25 18.53
CA ILE A 527 16.06 4.31 18.05
C ILE A 527 16.48 4.70 16.62
N ILE A 528 15.51 4.94 15.73
CA ILE A 528 15.80 5.24 14.33
C ILE A 528 16.52 6.60 14.19
N GLU A 529 16.15 7.61 14.96
CA GLU A 529 16.86 8.89 14.96
C GLU A 529 18.33 8.73 15.39
N GLN A 530 18.58 8.01 16.48
CA GLN A 530 19.94 7.72 16.98
C GLN A 530 20.78 6.92 15.96
N VAL A 531 20.20 5.86 15.42
CA VAL A 531 20.88 5.01 14.41
C VAL A 531 21.26 5.82 13.18
N GLY A 532 20.37 6.70 12.71
CA GLY A 532 20.67 7.56 11.57
C GLY A 532 21.78 8.57 11.83
N ASN A 533 21.87 9.08 13.06
CA ASN A 533 22.94 9.99 13.45
C ASN A 533 24.30 9.27 13.47
N GLU A 534 24.37 8.06 14.02
CA GLU A 534 25.61 7.26 14.06
C GLU A 534 26.04 6.83 12.66
N LEU A 535 25.13 6.33 11.83
CA LEU A 535 25.41 5.91 10.46
C LEU A 535 25.89 7.05 9.58
N PHE A 536 25.41 8.27 9.81
CA PHE A 536 25.86 9.44 9.07
C PHE A 536 27.36 9.68 9.25
N GLU A 537 27.88 9.47 10.46
CA GLU A 537 29.30 9.59 10.73
C GLU A 537 30.15 8.55 9.98
N PHE A 538 29.66 7.30 9.86
CA PHE A 538 30.31 6.28 9.05
C PHE A 538 30.29 6.62 7.56
N LEU A 539 29.12 7.00 7.04
CA LEU A 539 28.96 7.18 5.60
C LEU A 539 29.67 8.44 5.07
N PHE A 540 29.62 9.54 5.82
CA PHE A 540 30.07 10.85 5.34
C PHE A 540 31.26 11.43 6.10
N LEU A 541 31.55 10.98 7.33
CA LEU A 541 32.64 11.51 8.17
C LEU A 541 33.74 10.49 8.45
N ASN A 542 33.79 9.36 7.72
CA ASN A 542 34.80 8.31 7.78
C ASN A 542 35.01 7.65 9.16
N LYS A 543 33.98 7.61 10.02
CA LYS A 543 34.00 6.82 11.24
C LYS A 543 34.11 5.32 10.91
N ASP A 544 34.76 4.55 11.75
CA ASP A 544 34.86 3.10 11.57
C ASP A 544 33.49 2.41 11.66
N LEU A 545 33.26 1.42 10.78
CA LEU A 545 31.96 0.71 10.68
C LEU A 545 31.67 -0.11 11.94
N GLN A 546 32.65 -0.86 12.46
CA GLN A 546 32.46 -1.68 13.64
C GLN A 546 32.06 -0.82 14.83
N THR A 547 32.81 0.24 15.09
CA THR A 547 32.53 1.22 16.16
C THR A 547 31.14 1.85 15.99
N THR A 548 30.77 2.18 14.76
CA THR A 548 29.44 2.78 14.45
C THR A 548 28.30 1.83 14.81
N LEU A 549 28.37 0.57 14.35
CA LEU A 549 27.33 -0.42 14.62
C LEU A 549 27.26 -0.82 16.10
N GLU A 550 28.40 -0.86 16.80
CA GLU A 550 28.45 -1.05 18.26
C GLU A 550 27.72 0.09 19.00
N GLN A 551 27.90 1.32 18.54
CA GLN A 551 27.18 2.46 19.12
C GLN A 551 25.69 2.44 18.78
N CYS A 552 25.30 2.08 17.55
CA CYS A 552 23.91 1.85 17.18
C CYS A 552 23.27 0.80 18.11
N GLN A 553 23.94 -0.35 18.30
CA GLN A 553 23.47 -1.42 19.17
C GLN A 553 23.33 -0.97 20.63
N LYS A 554 24.35 -0.28 21.16
CA LYS A 554 24.39 0.20 22.55
C LYS A 554 23.30 1.25 22.81
N SER A 555 23.16 2.23 21.93
CA SER A 555 22.14 3.29 22.03
C SER A 555 20.73 2.72 21.96
N ALA A 556 20.47 1.83 20.99
CA ALA A 556 19.19 1.16 20.84
C ALA A 556 18.85 0.27 22.05
N SER A 557 19.82 -0.49 22.57
CA SER A 557 19.61 -1.34 23.76
C SER A 557 19.24 -0.52 24.99
N ARG A 558 19.85 0.64 25.19
CA ARG A 558 19.47 1.56 26.29
C ARG A 558 18.02 2.04 26.18
N LEU A 559 17.57 2.34 24.95
CA LEU A 559 16.21 2.80 24.69
C LEU A 559 15.16 1.70 24.87
N LEU A 560 15.55 0.42 24.75
CA LEU A 560 14.66 -0.72 25.04
C LEU A 560 14.42 -0.90 26.55
N VAL A 561 15.42 -0.65 27.40
CA VAL A 561 15.31 -0.82 28.87
C VAL A 561 14.29 0.14 29.51
N TRP A 562 14.06 1.30 28.95
CA TRP A 562 13.07 2.27 29.43
C TRP A 562 11.61 1.87 29.18
N LEU A 563 11.37 0.68 28.59
CA LEU A 563 10.05 0.20 28.19
C LEU A 563 9.54 -0.97 29.05
N ILE A 564 10.39 -1.49 29.92
CA ILE A 564 10.05 -2.49 30.92
C ILE A 564 9.62 -1.79 32.21
#